data_f32e293e997a1a86734dcc41913bd84d
#
_entry.id   f32e293e997a1a86734dcc41913bd84d
#
_cell.length_a   1.000
_cell.length_b   1.000
_cell.length_c   1.000
_cell.angle_alpha   90.00
_cell.angle_beta   90.00
_cell.angle_gamma   90.00
#
_symmetry.space_group_name_H-M   'P 1'
#
loop_
_entity.id
_entity.type
_entity.pdbx_description
1 polymer ?
#
loop_
_entity_poly.entity_id
_entity_poly.type
_entity_poly.pdbx_seq_one_letter_code
_entity_poly.pdbx_strand_id
1 'polypeptide(L)'
;PVDIWNIDKSKFNQNNVSDNDQLKEIIKNENSNQISILDTLKLEPQSPIKEIKFEQNLNSQKIKILGLYDPDDFGLSLNMWSNSDGEQLKNIFAKLSKMSLSKDAKELMNISLLTNAYQPQKNMSQDEFIEIKSEWLIKNSDLNLIEEYLIKNQIFNSHSKLTRHLIDHHLSKANVEKVCEIFSKNM
;
A
#
# COMPACT_ATOMS: atom_id res chain seq x y z
N PRO A 1 1.48 36.28 -23.63
CA PRO A 1 1.32 34.97 -23.05
C PRO A 1 2.50 34.13 -23.52
N VAL A 2 3.32 33.70 -22.56
CA VAL A 2 4.48 32.86 -22.83
C VAL A 2 3.97 31.47 -22.98
N ASP A 3 4.23 30.80 -24.12
CA ASP A 3 3.87 29.43 -24.36
C ASP A 3 4.85 28.52 -23.63
N ILE A 4 4.42 27.96 -22.51
CA ILE A 4 5.23 27.09 -21.64
C ILE A 4 5.42 25.68 -22.20
N TRP A 5 4.80 25.34 -23.34
CA TRP A 5 4.91 24.00 -23.97
C TRP A 5 5.95 23.92 -25.08
N ASN A 6 6.57 25.03 -25.46
CA ASN A 6 7.60 25.08 -26.51
C ASN A 6 8.99 25.03 -25.89
N ILE A 7 9.34 23.88 -25.31
CA ILE A 7 10.70 23.60 -24.81
C ILE A 7 11.55 23.24 -26.05
N ASP A 8 12.43 24.16 -26.42
CA ASP A 8 13.38 24.03 -27.49
C ASP A 8 14.34 22.85 -27.22
N LYS A 9 14.14 21.72 -27.89
CA LYS A 9 14.92 20.48 -27.75
C LYS A 9 16.39 20.64 -28.17
N SER A 10 16.81 21.80 -28.66
CA SER A 10 18.18 22.06 -29.09
C SER A 10 19.16 22.34 -27.96
N LYS A 11 18.69 22.53 -26.71
CA LYS A 11 19.56 22.82 -25.55
C LYS A 11 19.87 21.59 -24.68
N PHE A 12 19.37 20.42 -25.03
CA PHE A 12 19.58 19.22 -24.21
C PHE A 12 20.71 18.30 -24.71
N ASN A 13 21.42 18.67 -25.79
CA ASN A 13 22.43 17.79 -26.43
C ASN A 13 23.88 18.28 -26.31
N GLN A 14 24.24 19.01 -25.24
CA GLN A 14 25.62 19.47 -25.10
C GLN A 14 26.27 19.24 -23.72
N ASN A 15 25.89 18.20 -22.97
CA ASN A 15 26.67 17.85 -21.77
C ASN A 15 26.77 16.35 -21.51
N ASN A 16 27.05 15.55 -22.54
CA ASN A 16 27.43 14.14 -22.34
C ASN A 16 28.42 13.68 -23.44
N VAL A 17 29.53 14.40 -23.59
CA VAL A 17 30.71 13.86 -24.33
C VAL A 17 31.95 14.34 -23.58
N SER A 18 32.40 13.61 -22.60
CA SER A 18 33.76 13.72 -22.06
C SER A 18 34.02 12.75 -20.91
N ASP A 19 33.85 11.43 -21.10
CA ASP A 19 34.42 10.45 -20.17
C ASP A 19 34.78 9.11 -20.81
N ASN A 20 34.73 9.00 -22.17
CA ASN A 20 35.11 7.77 -22.82
C ASN A 20 36.46 7.83 -23.63
N ASP A 21 37.14 8.98 -23.66
CA ASP A 21 38.40 9.10 -24.38
C ASP A 21 39.64 8.97 -23.52
N GLN A 22 39.53 8.95 -22.19
CA GLN A 22 40.71 8.69 -21.32
C GLN A 22 40.97 7.21 -21.06
N LEU A 23 40.10 6.31 -21.44
CA LEU A 23 40.29 4.86 -21.28
C LEU A 23 40.94 4.18 -22.50
N LYS A 24 41.13 4.90 -23.61
CA LYS A 24 41.79 4.35 -24.82
C LYS A 24 43.29 4.67 -24.97
N GLU A 25 43.84 5.57 -24.18
CA GLU A 25 45.28 5.89 -24.22
C GLU A 25 46.12 5.05 -23.24
N ILE A 26 45.53 4.32 -22.30
CA ILE A 26 46.27 3.50 -21.33
C ILE A 26 46.58 2.10 -21.87
N ILE A 27 46.05 1.71 -23.04
CA ILE A 27 46.23 0.34 -23.59
C ILE A 27 47.35 0.30 -24.67
N LYS A 28 48.06 1.40 -24.95
CA LYS A 28 49.05 1.41 -26.06
C LYS A 28 50.52 1.48 -25.68
N ASN A 29 50.86 1.40 -24.43
CA ASN A 29 52.31 1.25 -24.07
C ASN A 29 52.43 0.27 -22.89
N GLU A 30 52.64 -0.99 -23.22
CA GLU A 30 53.63 -1.81 -22.54
C GLU A 30 53.71 -3.17 -23.23
N ASN A 31 54.79 -3.28 -23.97
CA ASN A 31 55.33 -4.53 -24.46
C ASN A 31 55.90 -5.33 -23.30
N SER A 32 55.66 -6.65 -23.33
CA SER A 32 56.46 -7.69 -22.70
C SER A 32 56.45 -7.73 -21.17
N ASN A 33 55.50 -8.51 -20.64
CA ASN A 33 55.84 -9.64 -19.76
C ASN A 33 54.59 -10.47 -19.54
N GLN A 34 54.54 -11.64 -20.12
CA GLN A 34 53.54 -12.66 -19.81
C GLN A 34 53.72 -13.09 -18.36
N ILE A 35 52.95 -12.46 -17.48
CA ILE A 35 52.65 -13.03 -16.17
C ILE A 35 51.25 -13.60 -16.30
N SER A 36 51.17 -14.92 -16.31
CA SER A 36 49.89 -15.61 -16.36
C SER A 36 49.10 -15.26 -15.09
N ILE A 37 47.95 -14.63 -15.28
CA ILE A 37 47.01 -14.25 -14.22
C ILE A 37 46.48 -15.47 -13.45
N LEU A 38 46.86 -16.69 -13.88
CA LEU A 38 46.40 -17.93 -13.23
C LEU A 38 47.18 -18.30 -11.95
N ASP A 39 48.38 -17.73 -11.73
CA ASP A 39 49.22 -18.14 -10.58
C ASP A 39 49.06 -17.25 -9.33
N THR A 40 48.27 -16.19 -9.42
CA THR A 40 48.02 -15.31 -8.27
C THR A 40 46.69 -15.56 -7.53
N LEU A 41 45.90 -16.51 -7.98
CA LEU A 41 44.70 -16.93 -7.26
C LEU A 41 44.96 -18.22 -6.45
N LYS A 42 46.03 -18.25 -5.66
CA LYS A 42 46.08 -19.11 -4.49
C LYS A 42 45.13 -18.51 -3.45
N LEU A 43 43.85 -18.84 -3.57
CA LEU A 43 42.89 -18.69 -2.48
C LEU A 43 43.39 -19.60 -1.34
N GLU A 44 43.95 -18.99 -0.31
CA GLU A 44 44.07 -19.65 0.98
C GLU A 44 42.66 -20.16 1.37
N PRO A 45 42.55 -21.35 1.98
CA PRO A 45 41.26 -21.82 2.46
C PRO A 45 40.76 -20.85 3.53
N GLN A 46 39.93 -19.90 3.11
CA GLN A 46 39.24 -19.05 4.04
C GLN A 46 38.38 -19.94 4.93
N SER A 47 38.57 -19.76 6.23
CA SER A 47 37.72 -20.26 7.29
C SER A 47 36.26 -20.27 6.85
N PRO A 48 35.45 -21.27 7.27
CA PRO A 48 34.10 -21.44 6.79
C PRO A 48 33.33 -20.12 6.88
N ILE A 49 32.86 -19.68 5.73
CA ILE A 49 31.92 -18.55 5.64
C ILE A 49 30.83 -18.89 6.64
N LYS A 50 30.78 -18.18 7.78
CA LYS A 50 29.64 -18.24 8.67
C LYS A 50 28.45 -17.94 7.77
N GLU A 51 27.64 -18.96 7.50
CA GLU A 51 26.32 -18.77 6.92
C GLU A 51 25.69 -17.62 7.71
N ILE A 52 25.53 -16.49 7.04
CA ILE A 52 24.68 -15.43 7.54
C ILE A 52 23.30 -16.05 7.48
N LYS A 53 22.90 -16.72 8.57
CA LYS A 53 21.51 -17.06 8.79
C LYS A 53 20.80 -15.72 8.82
N PHE A 54 20.19 -15.37 7.70
CA PHE A 54 19.13 -14.40 7.67
C PHE A 54 18.07 -14.98 8.61
N GLU A 55 18.12 -14.57 9.87
CA GLU A 55 16.99 -14.75 10.75
C GLU A 55 15.85 -13.97 10.12
N GLN A 56 15.03 -14.70 9.37
CA GLN A 56 13.71 -14.24 8.93
C GLN A 56 12.77 -14.16 10.13
N ASN A 57 13.20 -13.47 11.18
CA ASN A 57 12.32 -12.94 12.21
C ASN A 57 11.94 -11.50 11.85
N LEU A 58 11.67 -11.27 10.58
CA LEU A 58 10.71 -10.28 10.22
C LEU A 58 9.34 -10.87 10.56
N ASN A 59 8.94 -10.73 11.82
CA ASN A 59 7.54 -10.56 12.18
C ASN A 59 7.07 -9.25 11.53
N SER A 60 7.16 -9.18 10.22
CA SER A 60 6.40 -8.24 9.44
C SER A 60 4.95 -8.70 9.62
N GLN A 61 4.26 -8.12 10.59
CA GLN A 61 2.80 -8.09 10.53
C GLN A 61 2.49 -7.64 9.11
N LYS A 62 1.99 -8.59 8.30
CA LYS A 62 1.66 -8.29 6.91
C LYS A 62 0.67 -7.14 6.96
N ILE A 63 1.13 -5.94 6.63
CA ILE A 63 0.26 -4.77 6.55
C ILE A 63 -0.80 -5.12 5.52
N LYS A 64 -2.02 -5.35 5.99
CA LYS A 64 -3.14 -5.73 5.14
C LYS A 64 -3.81 -4.45 4.67
N ILE A 65 -3.66 -4.14 3.39
CA ILE A 65 -4.39 -3.04 2.77
C ILE A 65 -5.82 -3.52 2.51
N LEU A 66 -6.79 -2.80 3.06
CA LEU A 66 -8.21 -3.12 2.96
C LEU A 66 -8.97 -1.97 2.33
N GLY A 67 -9.57 -2.21 1.18
CA GLY A 67 -10.35 -1.20 0.47
C GLY A 67 -11.15 -1.78 -0.69
N LEU A 68 -11.95 -0.94 -1.32
CA LEU A 68 -12.77 -1.26 -2.50
C LEU A 68 -12.23 -0.63 -3.77
N TYR A 69 -11.64 0.55 -3.66
CA TYR A 69 -11.29 1.37 -4.81
C TYR A 69 -9.78 1.37 -5.05
N ASP A 70 -9.41 1.43 -6.32
CA ASP A 70 -8.03 1.69 -6.70
C ASP A 70 -7.71 3.18 -6.47
N PRO A 71 -6.59 3.52 -5.83
CA PRO A 71 -6.23 4.92 -5.62
C PRO A 71 -6.06 5.69 -6.93
N ASP A 72 -5.58 5.06 -7.98
CA ASP A 72 -5.34 5.70 -9.29
C ASP A 72 -6.64 6.15 -9.95
N ASP A 73 -7.77 5.46 -9.73
CA ASP A 73 -9.08 5.82 -10.28
C ASP A 73 -9.58 7.18 -9.75
N PHE A 74 -9.11 7.60 -8.60
CA PHE A 74 -9.54 8.83 -7.92
C PHE A 74 -8.41 9.85 -7.76
N GLY A 75 -7.26 9.64 -8.37
CA GLY A 75 -6.08 10.50 -8.20
C GLY A 75 -5.55 10.53 -6.76
N LEU A 76 -5.75 9.45 -6.02
CA LEU A 76 -5.28 9.27 -4.65
C LEU A 76 -3.98 8.45 -4.65
N SER A 77 -3.34 8.33 -3.49
CA SER A 77 -2.10 7.56 -3.33
C SER A 77 -2.27 6.47 -2.28
N LEU A 78 -1.58 5.34 -2.46
CA LEU A 78 -1.46 4.29 -1.43
C LEU A 78 -0.99 4.84 -0.07
N ASN A 79 -0.22 5.92 -0.08
CA ASN A 79 0.34 6.55 1.12
C ASN A 79 -0.51 7.69 1.69
N MET A 80 -1.74 7.90 1.19
CA MET A 80 -2.58 9.05 1.53
C MET A 80 -2.80 9.24 3.04
N TRP A 81 -2.83 8.17 3.82
CA TRP A 81 -3.00 8.20 5.27
C TRP A 81 -1.69 8.05 6.07
N SER A 82 -0.60 7.59 5.44
CA SER A 82 0.63 7.18 6.14
C SER A 82 1.24 8.27 7.02
N ASN A 83 1.17 9.53 6.60
CA ASN A 83 1.71 10.66 7.33
C ASN A 83 0.70 11.32 8.30
N SER A 84 -0.54 10.83 8.33
CA SER A 84 -1.58 11.37 9.20
C SER A 84 -1.35 10.93 10.64
N ASP A 85 -1.69 11.81 11.58
CA ASP A 85 -1.73 11.46 12.99
C ASP A 85 -3.06 10.77 13.32
N GLY A 86 -2.98 9.55 13.81
CA GLY A 86 -4.15 8.72 14.08
C GLY A 86 -5.07 9.28 15.16
N GLU A 87 -4.54 9.98 16.16
CA GLU A 87 -5.36 10.57 17.20
C GLU A 87 -6.16 11.76 16.68
N GLN A 88 -5.55 12.56 15.80
CA GLN A 88 -6.28 13.64 15.12
C GLN A 88 -7.37 13.07 14.22
N LEU A 89 -7.09 11.98 13.50
CA LEU A 89 -8.10 11.31 12.67
C LEU A 89 -9.26 10.77 13.50
N LYS A 90 -9.01 10.10 14.62
CA LYS A 90 -10.07 9.65 15.55
C LYS A 90 -10.97 10.81 15.97
N ASN A 91 -10.37 11.94 16.32
CA ASN A 91 -11.12 13.14 16.72
C ASN A 91 -11.95 13.71 15.57
N ILE A 92 -11.42 13.73 14.34
CA ILE A 92 -12.14 14.18 13.15
C ILE A 92 -13.33 13.25 12.86
N PHE A 93 -13.10 11.94 12.82
CA PHE A 93 -14.17 10.96 12.58
C PHE A 93 -15.24 10.97 13.66
N ALA A 94 -14.85 11.14 14.93
CA ALA A 94 -15.81 11.29 16.02
C ALA A 94 -16.70 12.54 15.87
N LYS A 95 -16.18 13.63 15.31
CA LYS A 95 -16.97 14.83 14.97
C LYS A 95 -17.87 14.58 13.75
N LEU A 96 -17.31 14.04 12.67
CA LEU A 96 -18.06 13.73 11.45
C LEU A 96 -19.21 12.75 11.72
N SER A 97 -19.00 11.80 12.62
CA SER A 97 -20.04 10.85 13.00
C SER A 97 -21.25 11.49 13.69
N LYS A 98 -21.13 12.70 14.23
CA LYS A 98 -22.23 13.44 14.87
C LYS A 98 -22.94 14.38 13.89
N MET A 99 -22.39 14.58 12.71
CA MET A 99 -22.93 15.50 11.70
C MET A 99 -23.87 14.77 10.75
N SER A 100 -24.87 15.49 10.24
CA SER A 100 -25.68 15.04 9.12
C SER A 100 -25.02 15.52 7.83
N LEU A 101 -24.36 14.60 7.13
CA LEU A 101 -23.66 14.89 5.89
C LEU A 101 -24.61 14.77 4.69
N SER A 102 -24.36 15.60 3.66
CA SER A 102 -25.01 15.47 2.36
C SER A 102 -24.65 14.15 1.69
N LYS A 103 -25.41 13.75 0.66
CA LYS A 103 -25.12 12.54 -0.11
C LYS A 103 -23.72 12.59 -0.71
N ASP A 104 -23.36 13.71 -1.34
CA ASP A 104 -22.07 13.88 -2.01
C ASP A 104 -20.90 13.85 -1.01
N ALA A 105 -21.10 14.46 0.19
CA ALA A 105 -20.08 14.40 1.23
C ALA A 105 -19.87 12.97 1.77
N LYS A 106 -20.94 12.16 1.87
CA LYS A 106 -20.83 10.75 2.24
C LYS A 106 -20.11 9.95 1.16
N GLU A 107 -20.38 10.22 -0.11
CA GLU A 107 -19.73 9.56 -1.24
C GLU A 107 -18.24 9.86 -1.26
N LEU A 108 -17.84 11.13 -1.10
CA LEU A 108 -16.43 11.51 -0.97
C LEU A 108 -15.73 10.81 0.20
N MET A 109 -16.43 10.68 1.33
CA MET A 109 -15.90 9.97 2.48
C MET A 109 -15.80 8.47 2.24
N ASN A 110 -16.76 7.85 1.55
CA ASN A 110 -16.68 6.46 1.13
C ASN A 110 -15.46 6.22 0.23
N ILE A 111 -15.26 7.06 -0.78
CA ILE A 111 -14.09 7.00 -1.65
C ILE A 111 -12.80 7.11 -0.82
N SER A 112 -12.70 8.13 0.03
CA SER A 112 -11.49 8.36 0.83
C SER A 112 -11.16 7.21 1.79
N LEU A 113 -12.18 6.66 2.48
CA LEU A 113 -11.99 5.59 3.47
C LEU A 113 -11.82 4.21 2.86
N LEU A 114 -12.50 3.95 1.73
CA LEU A 114 -12.52 2.64 1.11
C LEU A 114 -11.53 2.50 -0.05
N THR A 115 -10.77 3.54 -0.37
CA THR A 115 -9.63 3.41 -1.27
C THR A 115 -8.53 2.57 -0.62
N ASN A 116 -7.89 1.72 -1.41
CA ASN A 116 -6.75 0.92 -0.99
C ASN A 116 -5.61 1.85 -0.57
N ALA A 117 -5.29 1.89 0.70
CA ALA A 117 -4.23 2.74 1.23
C ALA A 117 -3.66 2.16 2.53
N TYR A 118 -2.40 2.50 2.79
CA TYR A 118 -1.79 2.20 4.08
C TYR A 118 -2.43 3.03 5.18
N GLN A 119 -2.56 2.42 6.35
CA GLN A 119 -3.05 3.09 7.54
C GLN A 119 -2.09 4.19 8.03
N PRO A 120 -2.57 5.10 8.88
CA PRO A 120 -1.72 6.01 9.63
C PRO A 120 -0.65 5.26 10.42
N GLN A 121 0.59 5.74 10.35
CA GLN A 121 1.71 5.08 11.06
C GLN A 121 1.89 5.61 12.50
N LYS A 122 1.31 6.78 12.80
CA LYS A 122 1.42 7.43 14.12
C LYS A 122 0.12 7.33 14.88
N ASN A 123 0.20 6.94 16.15
CA ASN A 123 -0.90 6.99 17.12
C ASN A 123 -2.19 6.25 16.70
N MET A 124 -2.06 5.23 15.84
CA MET A 124 -3.18 4.39 15.40
C MET A 124 -2.67 3.01 15.00
N SER A 125 -3.30 1.97 15.53
CA SER A 125 -3.07 0.60 15.10
C SER A 125 -3.91 0.28 13.84
N GLN A 126 -3.58 -0.84 13.20
CA GLN A 126 -4.37 -1.34 12.06
C GLN A 126 -5.82 -1.63 12.46
N ASP A 127 -6.00 -2.25 13.62
CA ASP A 127 -7.35 -2.62 14.11
C ASP A 127 -8.20 -1.39 14.42
N GLU A 128 -7.61 -0.34 14.98
CA GLU A 128 -8.31 0.92 15.22
C GLU A 128 -8.72 1.61 13.91
N PHE A 129 -7.88 1.56 12.87
CA PHE A 129 -8.25 2.14 11.58
C PHE A 129 -9.36 1.34 10.88
N ILE A 130 -9.32 0.02 11.02
CA ILE A 130 -10.37 -0.89 10.57
C ILE A 130 -11.69 -0.61 11.31
N GLU A 131 -11.63 -0.39 12.62
CA GLU A 131 -12.81 -0.05 13.43
C GLU A 131 -13.46 1.25 12.96
N ILE A 132 -12.67 2.29 12.68
CA ILE A 132 -13.17 3.55 12.12
C ILE A 132 -13.90 3.33 10.79
N LYS A 133 -13.33 2.54 9.88
CA LYS A 133 -13.97 2.17 8.61
C LYS A 133 -15.28 1.44 8.85
N SER A 134 -15.31 0.50 9.78
CA SER A 134 -16.50 -0.29 10.12
C SER A 134 -17.61 0.58 10.71
N GLU A 135 -17.29 1.48 11.63
CA GLU A 135 -18.24 2.42 12.21
C GLU A 135 -18.83 3.37 11.17
N TRP A 136 -17.98 3.84 10.27
CA TRP A 136 -18.42 4.68 9.17
C TRP A 136 -19.39 3.94 8.25
N LEU A 137 -19.05 2.72 7.83
CA LEU A 137 -19.87 1.89 6.95
C LEU A 137 -21.23 1.58 7.57
N ILE A 138 -21.26 1.15 8.82
CA ILE A 138 -22.50 0.83 9.54
C ILE A 138 -23.44 2.05 9.58
N LYS A 139 -22.89 3.24 9.78
CA LYS A 139 -23.68 4.44 9.96
C LYS A 139 -24.13 5.11 8.66
N ASN A 140 -23.29 5.11 7.63
CA ASN A 140 -23.41 5.99 6.46
C ASN A 140 -23.60 5.26 5.14
N SER A 141 -23.39 3.94 5.09
CA SER A 141 -23.41 3.18 3.85
C SER A 141 -24.63 2.25 3.77
N ASP A 142 -24.94 1.83 2.55
CA ASP A 142 -25.91 0.79 2.32
C ASP A 142 -25.28 -0.61 2.55
N LEU A 143 -26.13 -1.61 2.66
CA LEU A 143 -25.71 -2.98 2.92
C LEU A 143 -24.95 -3.61 1.77
N ASN A 144 -25.23 -3.18 0.54
CA ASN A 144 -24.54 -3.71 -0.63
C ASN A 144 -23.07 -3.32 -0.59
N LEU A 145 -22.76 -2.07 -0.22
CA LEU A 145 -21.39 -1.59 -0.07
C LEU A 145 -20.67 -2.32 1.07
N ILE A 146 -21.35 -2.60 2.18
CA ILE A 146 -20.80 -3.38 3.30
C ILE A 146 -20.48 -4.80 2.85
N GLU A 147 -21.41 -5.46 2.16
CA GLU A 147 -21.21 -6.81 1.65
C GLU A 147 -20.04 -6.87 0.66
N GLU A 148 -19.99 -5.94 -0.29
CA GLU A 148 -18.92 -5.83 -1.27
C GLU A 148 -17.54 -5.65 -0.59
N TYR A 149 -17.45 -4.77 0.42
CA TYR A 149 -16.24 -4.55 1.19
C TYR A 149 -15.77 -5.82 1.90
N LEU A 150 -16.67 -6.56 2.53
CA LEU A 150 -16.36 -7.82 3.22
C LEU A 150 -15.92 -8.92 2.25
N ILE A 151 -16.61 -9.06 1.11
CA ILE A 151 -16.31 -10.07 0.09
C ILE A 151 -14.95 -9.79 -0.57
N LYS A 152 -14.74 -8.58 -1.07
CA LYS A 152 -13.51 -8.22 -1.79
C LYS A 152 -12.26 -8.39 -0.94
N ASN A 153 -12.36 -8.08 0.33
CA ASN A 153 -11.23 -8.16 1.24
C ASN A 153 -11.12 -9.51 1.98
N GLN A 154 -12.10 -10.41 1.84
CA GLN A 154 -12.16 -11.71 2.53
C GLN A 154 -11.98 -11.57 4.06
N ILE A 155 -12.71 -10.64 4.67
CA ILE A 155 -12.48 -10.22 6.06
C ILE A 155 -13.66 -10.46 6.99
N PHE A 156 -14.60 -11.32 6.63
CA PHE A 156 -15.75 -11.62 7.48
C PHE A 156 -15.36 -12.01 8.91
N ASN A 157 -14.32 -12.83 9.07
CA ASN A 157 -13.83 -13.25 10.38
C ASN A 157 -13.09 -12.15 11.14
N SER A 158 -12.41 -11.26 10.42
CA SER A 158 -11.59 -10.18 11.00
C SER A 158 -12.44 -8.96 11.40
N HIS A 159 -13.60 -8.78 10.77
CA HIS A 159 -14.51 -7.64 10.98
C HIS A 159 -15.83 -8.09 11.59
N SER A 160 -15.77 -8.71 12.75
CA SER A 160 -16.94 -9.30 13.43
C SER A 160 -18.11 -8.32 13.61
N LYS A 161 -17.83 -7.05 13.88
CA LYS A 161 -18.83 -5.99 14.06
C LYS A 161 -19.61 -5.73 12.77
N LEU A 162 -18.89 -5.61 11.66
CA LEU A 162 -19.50 -5.35 10.36
C LEU A 162 -20.26 -6.57 9.84
N THR A 163 -19.68 -7.76 9.99
CA THR A 163 -20.30 -9.04 9.64
C THR A 163 -21.58 -9.27 10.43
N ARG A 164 -21.55 -9.01 11.74
CA ARG A 164 -22.75 -9.11 12.59
C ARG A 164 -23.84 -8.15 12.13
N HIS A 165 -23.50 -6.89 11.84
CA HIS A 165 -24.45 -5.91 11.35
C HIS A 165 -25.16 -6.39 10.07
N LEU A 166 -24.41 -6.97 9.12
CA LEU A 166 -24.95 -7.52 7.89
C LEU A 166 -25.87 -8.73 8.15
N ILE A 167 -25.46 -9.66 9.02
CA ILE A 167 -26.24 -10.84 9.42
C ILE A 167 -27.55 -10.41 10.10
N ASP A 168 -27.47 -9.54 11.11
CA ASP A 168 -28.63 -9.08 11.87
C ASP A 168 -29.67 -8.42 10.96
N HIS A 169 -29.20 -7.66 9.96
CA HIS A 169 -30.08 -7.07 8.97
C HIS A 169 -30.81 -8.13 8.12
N HIS A 170 -30.08 -9.12 7.58
CA HIS A 170 -30.70 -10.19 6.78
C HIS A 170 -31.67 -11.05 7.62
N LEU A 171 -31.32 -11.34 8.87
CA LEU A 171 -32.20 -12.04 9.79
C LEU A 171 -33.47 -11.23 10.09
N SER A 172 -33.35 -9.92 10.29
CA SER A 172 -34.54 -9.05 10.53
C SER A 172 -35.53 -9.05 9.35
N LYS A 173 -35.06 -9.39 8.15
CA LYS A 173 -35.87 -9.53 6.93
C LYS A 173 -36.24 -10.99 6.61
N ALA A 174 -35.99 -11.91 7.53
CA ALA A 174 -36.16 -13.36 7.33
C ALA A 174 -35.42 -13.94 6.11
N ASN A 175 -34.33 -13.29 5.66
CA ASN A 175 -33.52 -13.76 4.55
C ASN A 175 -32.42 -14.73 5.05
N VAL A 176 -32.86 -15.93 5.47
CA VAL A 176 -31.98 -16.95 6.06
C VAL A 176 -30.99 -17.51 5.03
N GLU A 177 -31.38 -17.58 3.76
CA GLU A 177 -30.53 -18.08 2.69
C GLU A 177 -29.24 -17.24 2.56
N LYS A 178 -29.40 -15.91 2.58
CA LYS A 178 -28.26 -14.99 2.52
C LYS A 178 -27.36 -15.09 3.74
N VAL A 179 -27.92 -15.32 4.90
CA VAL A 179 -27.15 -15.55 6.14
C VAL A 179 -26.32 -16.83 6.03
N CYS A 180 -26.90 -17.91 5.52
CA CYS A 180 -26.16 -19.16 5.30
C CYS A 180 -25.03 -18.99 4.27
N GLU A 181 -25.24 -18.21 3.21
CA GLU A 181 -24.20 -17.86 2.23
C GLU A 181 -23.03 -17.11 2.90
N ILE A 182 -23.32 -16.13 3.74
CA ILE A 182 -22.30 -15.37 4.47
C ILE A 182 -21.51 -16.30 5.39
N PHE A 183 -22.17 -17.20 6.11
CA PHE A 183 -21.48 -18.16 6.96
C PHE A 183 -20.61 -19.15 6.17
N SER A 184 -21.07 -19.61 5.01
CA SER A 184 -20.26 -20.53 4.18
C SER A 184 -18.98 -19.91 3.64
N LYS A 185 -18.94 -18.58 3.45
CA LYS A 185 -17.74 -17.84 3.03
C LYS A 185 -16.75 -17.59 4.19
N ASN A 186 -17.15 -17.92 5.41
CA ASN A 186 -16.34 -17.74 6.62
C ASN A 186 -15.63 -19.02 7.10
N MET A 187 -15.92 -20.13 6.49
CA MET A 187 -15.26 -21.43 6.75
C MET A 187 -14.12 -21.64 5.76
#